data_ad561808aeb50199ce1b06e503ba88ac
#
_entry.id   ad561808aeb50199ce1b06e503ba88ac
#
_cell.length_a   1.000
_cell.length_b   1.000
_cell.length_c   1.000
_cell.angle_alpha   90.00
_cell.angle_beta   90.00
_cell.angle_gamma   90.00
#
_symmetry.space_group_name_H-M   'P 1'
#
loop_
_entity.id
_entity.type
_entity.pdbx_description
1 polymer ?
#
loop_
_entity_poly.entity_id
_entity_poly.type
_entity_poly.pdbx_seq_one_letter_code
_entity_poly.pdbx_strand_id
1 'polypeptide(L)'
;MKPSLLYAAWALLLDVQELGSFTAAAKKRNLAPSTVMRRLRALEEHVGTSLFLESPSGVRLTEAGLRAAAAVSQEFAVLQSTGERIEALPLTLFVDPRISLRSLIPIVSDTQRRHPVRLRVTQQTVAAPDAALTAYESLHTEEKRTEPIGYVPQTIVASPRYLTDSFVPAGPADLARHAQIRLHGSRFPGREVPDGVSALTVDDMDAGMDLAVQGCGIFPGADKRSAKPYLMAGQMSLVPVEEGARMPVFFSGSGDSPAVT
;
A
#
# COMPACT_ATOMS: atom_id res chain seq x y z
N MET A 1 10.83 -10.43 -31.72
CA MET A 1 9.58 -10.19 -30.96
C MET A 1 9.92 -9.62 -29.59
N LYS A 2 9.10 -8.70 -29.01
CA LYS A 2 9.35 -8.18 -27.65
C LYS A 2 9.21 -9.31 -26.61
N PRO A 3 10.02 -9.35 -25.51
CA PRO A 3 9.99 -10.45 -24.52
C PRO A 3 8.61 -10.75 -23.94
N SER A 4 7.82 -9.72 -23.62
CA SER A 4 6.46 -9.89 -23.11
C SER A 4 5.49 -10.54 -24.10
N LEU A 5 5.64 -10.24 -25.40
CA LEU A 5 4.84 -10.86 -26.46
C LEU A 5 5.29 -12.30 -26.72
N LEU A 6 6.57 -12.59 -26.60
CA LEU A 6 7.12 -13.95 -26.74
C LEU A 6 6.54 -14.86 -25.64
N TYR A 7 6.59 -14.42 -24.40
CA TYR A 7 6.01 -15.16 -23.27
C TYR A 7 4.52 -15.44 -23.46
N ALA A 8 3.76 -14.42 -23.86
CA ALA A 8 2.33 -14.58 -24.14
C ALA A 8 2.04 -15.55 -25.29
N ALA A 9 2.91 -15.60 -26.32
CA ALA A 9 2.75 -16.53 -27.43
C ALA A 9 3.05 -17.98 -27.02
N TRP A 10 4.04 -18.23 -26.19
CA TRP A 10 4.30 -19.55 -25.62
C TRP A 10 3.14 -20.04 -24.75
N ALA A 11 2.57 -19.18 -23.91
CA ALA A 11 1.39 -19.52 -23.13
C ALA A 11 0.19 -19.91 -24.01
N LEU A 12 0.00 -19.23 -25.16
CA LEU A 12 -1.03 -19.57 -26.11
C LEU A 12 -0.77 -20.91 -26.80
N LEU A 13 0.49 -21.27 -27.09
CA LEU A 13 0.84 -22.58 -27.64
C LEU A 13 0.43 -23.73 -26.70
N LEU A 14 0.68 -23.55 -25.40
CA LEU A 14 0.28 -24.52 -24.37
C LEU A 14 -1.25 -24.63 -24.27
N ASP A 15 -1.99 -23.51 -24.31
CA ASP A 15 -3.45 -23.54 -24.32
C ASP A 15 -4.01 -24.24 -25.57
N VAL A 16 -3.38 -24.05 -26.73
CA VAL A 16 -3.79 -24.74 -27.98
C VAL A 16 -3.46 -26.24 -27.90
N GLN A 17 -2.36 -26.63 -27.29
CA GLN A 17 -2.05 -28.03 -27.05
C GLN A 17 -3.10 -28.71 -26.16
N GLU A 18 -3.50 -28.03 -25.09
CA GLU A 18 -4.50 -28.54 -24.14
C GLU A 18 -5.89 -28.63 -24.74
N LEU A 19 -6.32 -27.59 -25.48
CA LEU A 19 -7.70 -27.43 -25.94
C LEU A 19 -7.93 -27.87 -27.38
N GLY A 20 -6.90 -28.11 -28.17
CA GLY A 20 -6.97 -28.54 -29.56
C GLY A 20 -7.62 -27.53 -30.52
N SER A 21 -7.80 -26.26 -30.10
CA SER A 21 -8.56 -25.26 -30.87
C SER A 21 -8.09 -23.84 -30.56
N PHE A 22 -7.85 -23.04 -31.62
CA PHE A 22 -7.58 -21.61 -31.47
C PHE A 22 -8.75 -20.84 -30.86
N THR A 23 -9.97 -21.23 -31.19
CA THR A 23 -11.18 -20.58 -30.65
C THR A 23 -11.31 -20.84 -29.15
N ALA A 24 -11.05 -22.07 -28.71
CA ALA A 24 -11.09 -22.42 -27.28
C ALA A 24 -10.00 -21.71 -26.52
N ALA A 25 -8.76 -21.68 -27.05
CA ALA A 25 -7.64 -20.94 -26.45
C ALA A 25 -7.91 -19.42 -26.37
N ALA A 26 -8.52 -18.85 -27.43
CA ALA A 26 -8.93 -17.46 -27.48
C ALA A 26 -9.96 -17.14 -26.39
N LYS A 27 -10.97 -17.99 -26.22
CA LYS A 27 -11.98 -17.84 -25.16
C LYS A 27 -11.37 -17.93 -23.77
N LYS A 28 -10.45 -18.88 -23.53
CA LYS A 28 -9.73 -19.03 -22.25
C LYS A 28 -8.94 -17.75 -21.87
N ARG A 29 -8.39 -17.05 -22.88
CA ARG A 29 -7.56 -15.84 -22.68
C ARG A 29 -8.29 -14.53 -22.94
N ASN A 30 -9.59 -14.55 -23.17
CA ASN A 30 -10.39 -13.37 -23.53
C ASN A 30 -9.81 -12.60 -24.73
N LEU A 31 -9.43 -13.32 -25.78
CA LEU A 31 -8.85 -12.80 -27.01
C LEU A 31 -9.72 -13.15 -28.23
N ALA A 32 -9.51 -12.42 -29.34
CA ALA A 32 -10.07 -12.83 -30.63
C ALA A 32 -9.26 -14.02 -31.21
N PRO A 33 -9.90 -15.02 -31.85
CA PRO A 33 -9.20 -16.15 -32.48
C PRO A 33 -8.11 -15.75 -33.48
N SER A 34 -8.37 -14.69 -34.25
CA SER A 34 -7.39 -14.11 -35.20
C SER A 34 -6.15 -13.57 -34.50
N THR A 35 -6.29 -13.05 -33.27
CA THR A 35 -5.17 -12.57 -32.44
C THR A 35 -4.33 -13.75 -31.97
N VAL A 36 -4.93 -14.85 -31.55
CA VAL A 36 -4.21 -16.08 -31.15
C VAL A 36 -3.41 -16.61 -32.32
N MET A 37 -4.05 -16.78 -33.49
CA MET A 37 -3.39 -17.26 -34.71
C MET A 37 -2.22 -16.36 -35.11
N ARG A 38 -2.42 -15.06 -35.15
CA ARG A 38 -1.36 -14.08 -35.49
C ARG A 38 -0.16 -14.17 -34.54
N ARG A 39 -0.39 -14.31 -33.22
CA ARG A 39 0.68 -14.44 -32.24
C ARG A 39 1.45 -15.74 -32.37
N LEU A 40 0.75 -16.83 -32.66
CA LEU A 40 1.39 -18.13 -32.86
C LEU A 40 2.19 -18.18 -34.18
N ARG A 41 1.70 -17.56 -35.25
CA ARG A 41 2.48 -17.42 -36.49
C ARG A 41 3.75 -16.59 -36.28
N ALA A 42 3.65 -15.48 -35.55
CA ALA A 42 4.83 -14.68 -35.17
C ALA A 42 5.80 -15.47 -34.29
N LEU A 43 5.32 -16.43 -33.48
CA LEU A 43 6.16 -17.34 -32.72
C LEU A 43 6.89 -18.33 -33.64
N GLU A 44 6.20 -18.95 -34.62
CA GLU A 44 6.81 -19.82 -35.64
C GLU A 44 7.91 -19.09 -36.42
N GLU A 45 7.65 -17.85 -36.86
CA GLU A 45 8.64 -17.00 -37.52
C GLU A 45 9.86 -16.71 -36.62
N HIS A 46 9.62 -16.48 -35.33
CA HIS A 46 10.70 -16.22 -34.39
C HIS A 46 11.56 -17.45 -34.09
N VAL A 47 10.94 -18.61 -34.01
CA VAL A 47 11.63 -19.91 -33.75
C VAL A 47 12.21 -20.51 -35.04
N GLY A 48 11.72 -20.09 -36.18
CA GLY A 48 12.19 -20.56 -37.50
C GLY A 48 11.68 -21.97 -37.88
N THR A 49 10.61 -22.46 -37.19
CA THR A 49 10.04 -23.76 -37.50
C THR A 49 8.53 -23.77 -37.28
N SER A 50 7.81 -24.67 -37.99
CA SER A 50 6.38 -24.83 -37.79
C SER A 50 6.08 -25.56 -36.47
N LEU A 51 5.22 -24.99 -35.64
CA LEU A 51 4.88 -25.53 -34.32
C LEU A 51 3.50 -26.18 -34.29
N PHE A 52 2.64 -25.89 -35.26
CA PHE A 52 1.29 -26.47 -35.33
C PHE A 52 0.83 -26.73 -36.77
N LEU A 53 -0.12 -27.63 -36.89
CA LEU A 53 -0.82 -27.98 -38.13
C LEU A 53 -2.29 -27.74 -37.93
N GLU A 54 -2.90 -27.09 -38.92
CA GLU A 54 -4.33 -26.87 -38.99
C GLU A 54 -4.98 -27.97 -39.80
N SER A 55 -6.10 -28.52 -39.32
CA SER A 55 -6.91 -29.51 -40.03
C SER A 55 -8.38 -29.20 -39.83
N PRO A 56 -9.24 -29.77 -40.65
CA PRO A 56 -10.70 -29.66 -40.48
C PRO A 56 -11.19 -30.17 -39.10
N SER A 57 -10.43 -31.05 -38.46
CA SER A 57 -10.70 -31.59 -37.12
C SER A 57 -10.12 -30.77 -35.97
N GLY A 58 -9.48 -29.66 -36.26
CA GLY A 58 -8.87 -28.77 -35.24
C GLY A 58 -7.38 -28.52 -35.46
N VAL A 59 -6.68 -28.12 -34.40
CA VAL A 59 -5.27 -27.80 -34.43
C VAL A 59 -4.48 -28.85 -33.67
N ARG A 60 -3.37 -29.32 -34.24
CA ARG A 60 -2.43 -30.21 -33.59
C ARG A 60 -1.02 -29.63 -33.61
N LEU A 61 -0.25 -29.87 -32.60
CA LEU A 61 1.16 -29.51 -32.60
C LEU A 61 1.96 -30.45 -33.52
N THR A 62 2.96 -29.88 -34.19
CA THR A 62 4.01 -30.67 -34.87
C THR A 62 4.91 -31.35 -33.84
N GLU A 63 5.79 -32.24 -34.27
CA GLU A 63 6.80 -32.82 -33.38
C GLU A 63 7.72 -31.74 -32.77
N ALA A 64 8.08 -30.72 -33.54
CA ALA A 64 8.81 -29.56 -33.06
C ALA A 64 7.98 -28.76 -32.03
N GLY A 65 6.70 -28.58 -32.30
CA GLY A 65 5.75 -27.93 -31.40
C GLY A 65 5.58 -28.66 -30.06
N LEU A 66 5.50 -30.01 -30.11
CA LEU A 66 5.42 -30.84 -28.92
C LEU A 66 6.68 -30.76 -28.06
N ARG A 67 7.87 -30.82 -28.68
CA ARG A 67 9.15 -30.65 -27.98
C ARG A 67 9.27 -29.27 -27.37
N ALA A 68 8.92 -28.24 -28.12
CA ALA A 68 8.95 -26.85 -27.64
C ALA A 68 7.95 -26.64 -26.49
N ALA A 69 6.72 -27.14 -26.61
CA ALA A 69 5.71 -27.06 -25.57
C ALA A 69 6.15 -27.78 -24.30
N ALA A 70 6.75 -28.98 -24.40
CA ALA A 70 7.26 -29.72 -23.24
C ALA A 70 8.37 -28.94 -22.51
N ALA A 71 9.36 -28.37 -23.25
CA ALA A 71 10.41 -27.56 -22.68
C ALA A 71 9.86 -26.32 -21.98
N VAL A 72 8.96 -25.59 -22.65
CA VAL A 72 8.35 -24.39 -22.10
C VAL A 72 7.40 -24.70 -20.93
N SER A 73 6.66 -25.82 -20.94
CA SER A 73 5.82 -26.22 -19.81
C SER A 73 6.61 -26.36 -18.52
N GLN A 74 7.82 -26.89 -18.59
CA GLN A 74 8.68 -27.04 -17.42
C GLN A 74 9.10 -25.67 -16.87
N GLU A 75 9.51 -24.74 -17.75
CA GLU A 75 9.85 -23.36 -17.36
C GLU A 75 8.63 -22.61 -16.81
N PHE A 76 7.47 -22.77 -17.43
CA PHE A 76 6.23 -22.17 -16.96
C PHE A 76 5.79 -22.74 -15.60
N ALA A 77 5.97 -24.05 -15.37
CA ALA A 77 5.67 -24.64 -14.05
C ALA A 77 6.57 -24.06 -12.96
N VAL A 78 7.86 -23.83 -13.25
CA VAL A 78 8.78 -23.13 -12.34
C VAL A 78 8.33 -21.71 -12.10
N LEU A 79 7.96 -20.96 -13.14
CA LEU A 79 7.48 -19.59 -13.01
C LEU A 79 6.15 -19.50 -12.27
N GLN A 80 5.22 -20.43 -12.51
CA GLN A 80 3.94 -20.49 -11.79
C GLN A 80 4.18 -20.82 -10.32
N SER A 81 5.01 -21.83 -10.01
CA SER A 81 5.34 -22.17 -8.62
C SER A 81 6.07 -21.04 -7.91
N THR A 82 6.88 -20.28 -8.63
CA THR A 82 7.53 -19.07 -8.11
C THR A 82 6.51 -17.96 -7.90
N GLY A 83 5.56 -17.76 -8.84
CA GLY A 83 4.44 -16.84 -8.71
C GLY A 83 3.55 -17.18 -7.52
N GLU A 84 3.16 -18.43 -7.34
CA GLU A 84 2.40 -18.91 -6.18
C GLU A 84 3.17 -18.69 -4.86
N ARG A 85 4.49 -18.88 -4.88
CA ARG A 85 5.33 -18.60 -3.70
C ARG A 85 5.44 -17.10 -3.42
N ILE A 86 5.47 -16.25 -4.47
CA ILE A 86 5.45 -14.79 -4.32
C ILE A 86 4.08 -14.33 -3.81
N GLU A 87 2.99 -14.88 -4.34
CA GLU A 87 1.63 -14.61 -3.83
C GLU A 87 1.44 -15.10 -2.39
N ALA A 88 2.19 -16.12 -1.96
CA ALA A 88 2.17 -16.60 -0.59
C ALA A 88 2.92 -15.71 0.40
N LEU A 89 3.81 -14.83 -0.08
CA LEU A 89 4.48 -13.85 0.77
C LEU A 89 3.52 -12.70 1.12
N PRO A 90 3.49 -12.27 2.37
CA PRO A 90 2.68 -11.12 2.73
C PRO A 90 3.24 -9.86 2.06
N LEU A 91 2.37 -9.11 1.40
CA LEU A 91 2.69 -7.74 0.98
C LEU A 91 2.97 -6.90 2.23
N THR A 92 4.08 -6.22 2.26
CA THR A 92 4.48 -5.40 3.41
C THR A 92 4.12 -3.94 3.15
N LEU A 93 3.16 -3.44 3.92
CA LEU A 93 2.81 -2.02 3.97
C LEU A 93 3.52 -1.40 5.18
N PHE A 94 4.49 -0.54 4.91
CA PHE A 94 5.05 0.35 5.93
C PHE A 94 4.10 1.51 6.17
N VAL A 95 3.86 1.83 7.43
CA VAL A 95 3.05 2.99 7.84
C VAL A 95 3.89 3.83 8.78
N ASP A 96 4.10 5.08 8.41
CA ASP A 96 4.80 6.05 9.26
C ASP A 96 4.16 6.08 10.66
N PRO A 97 4.94 5.99 11.73
CA PRO A 97 4.42 5.97 13.09
C PRO A 97 3.57 7.19 13.47
N ARG A 98 3.71 8.29 12.73
CA ARG A 98 2.88 9.49 12.89
C ARG A 98 1.46 9.33 12.35
N ILE A 99 1.19 8.25 11.61
CA ILE A 99 -0.14 7.87 11.14
C ILE A 99 -0.69 6.80 12.08
N SER A 100 -1.83 7.06 12.71
CA SER A 100 -2.46 6.06 13.59
C SER A 100 -2.89 4.83 12.79
N LEU A 101 -2.49 3.65 13.23
CA LEU A 101 -2.96 2.39 12.64
C LEU A 101 -4.48 2.22 12.79
N ARG A 102 -5.07 2.79 13.84
CA ARG A 102 -6.52 2.73 14.08
C ARG A 102 -7.32 3.40 12.97
N SER A 103 -6.80 4.48 12.39
CA SER A 103 -7.43 5.17 11.26
C SER A 103 -7.41 4.35 9.97
N LEU A 104 -6.49 3.40 9.84
CA LEU A 104 -6.35 2.53 8.67
C LEU A 104 -7.20 1.25 8.78
N ILE A 105 -7.64 0.85 9.97
CA ILE A 105 -8.41 -0.40 10.16
C ILE A 105 -9.60 -0.53 9.20
N PRO A 106 -10.46 0.48 9.01
CA PRO A 106 -11.59 0.37 8.09
C PRO A 106 -11.16 0.14 6.64
N ILE A 107 -10.08 0.82 6.21
CA ILE A 107 -9.54 0.72 4.85
C ILE A 107 -8.94 -0.66 4.63
N VAL A 108 -8.09 -1.12 5.55
CA VAL A 108 -7.45 -2.44 5.48
C VAL A 108 -8.51 -3.54 5.51
N SER A 109 -9.52 -3.43 6.38
CA SER A 109 -10.61 -4.42 6.47
C SER A 109 -11.46 -4.47 5.21
N ASP A 110 -11.76 -3.32 4.57
CA ASP A 110 -12.52 -3.29 3.33
C ASP A 110 -11.70 -3.84 2.16
N THR A 111 -10.42 -3.47 2.08
CA THR A 111 -9.49 -4.00 1.07
C THR A 111 -9.38 -5.52 1.20
N GLN A 112 -9.22 -6.03 2.42
CA GLN A 112 -9.08 -7.46 2.68
C GLN A 112 -10.34 -8.26 2.32
N ARG A 113 -11.54 -7.64 2.47
CA ARG A 113 -12.79 -8.28 2.03
C ARG A 113 -12.92 -8.35 0.51
N ARG A 114 -12.46 -7.32 -0.20
CA ARG A 114 -12.55 -7.26 -1.68
C ARG A 114 -11.43 -8.04 -2.37
N HIS A 115 -10.26 -8.01 -1.78
CA HIS A 115 -9.03 -8.59 -2.32
C HIS A 115 -8.31 -9.35 -1.20
N PRO A 116 -8.64 -10.64 -0.97
CA PRO A 116 -8.02 -11.43 0.08
C PRO A 116 -6.55 -11.69 -0.27
N VAL A 117 -5.68 -10.85 0.26
CA VAL A 117 -4.22 -10.95 0.14
C VAL A 117 -3.59 -11.11 1.51
N ARG A 118 -2.42 -11.72 1.59
CA ARG A 118 -1.63 -11.68 2.82
C ARG A 118 -1.00 -10.30 2.93
N LEU A 119 -1.42 -9.53 3.94
CA LEU A 119 -0.91 -8.18 4.18
C LEU A 119 -0.24 -8.11 5.55
N ARG A 120 1.00 -7.67 5.58
CA ARG A 120 1.72 -7.28 6.79
C ARG A 120 1.74 -5.76 6.88
N VAL A 121 1.07 -5.21 7.87
CA VAL A 121 1.14 -3.77 8.18
C VAL A 121 2.15 -3.59 9.31
N THR A 122 3.11 -2.70 9.15
CA THR A 122 4.17 -2.46 10.12
C THR A 122 4.53 -0.98 10.21
N GLN A 123 4.85 -0.53 11.42
CA GLN A 123 5.45 0.79 11.68
C GLN A 123 6.96 0.69 11.95
N GLN A 124 7.49 -0.51 11.99
CA GLN A 124 8.92 -0.73 12.07
C GLN A 124 9.56 -0.51 10.71
N THR A 125 10.70 0.16 10.69
CA THR A 125 11.48 0.38 9.46
C THR A 125 11.84 -0.95 8.81
N VAL A 126 11.53 -1.07 7.53
CA VAL A 126 11.89 -2.21 6.68
C VAL A 126 12.72 -1.71 5.49
N ALA A 127 13.67 -2.51 5.06
CA ALA A 127 14.62 -2.10 4.01
C ALA A 127 13.93 -1.83 2.66
N ALA A 128 12.93 -2.62 2.31
CA ALA A 128 12.18 -2.50 1.06
C ALA A 128 10.73 -2.96 1.29
N PRO A 129 9.82 -2.08 1.71
CA PRO A 129 8.41 -2.40 1.77
C PRO A 129 7.81 -2.44 0.35
N ASP A 130 6.79 -3.26 0.14
CA ASP A 130 6.05 -3.29 -1.13
C ASP A 130 5.26 -1.97 -1.34
N ALA A 131 4.83 -1.36 -0.25
CA ALA A 131 4.21 -0.05 -0.23
C ALA A 131 4.49 0.69 1.07
N ALA A 132 4.44 2.02 1.03
CA ALA A 132 4.58 2.86 2.21
C ALA A 132 3.55 3.99 2.25
N LEU A 133 3.01 4.25 3.45
CA LEU A 133 2.29 5.47 3.79
C LEU A 133 3.18 6.32 4.69
N THR A 134 3.55 7.50 4.26
CA THR A 134 4.43 8.40 5.01
C THR A 134 3.71 9.70 5.36
N ALA A 135 4.00 10.23 6.53
CA ALA A 135 3.55 11.55 6.96
C ALA A 135 4.66 12.56 6.65
N TYR A 136 4.28 13.67 6.04
CA TYR A 136 5.19 14.68 5.52
C TYR A 136 6.08 14.15 4.37
N GLU A 137 6.63 15.05 3.57
CA GLU A 137 7.59 14.65 2.54
C GLU A 137 8.76 13.91 3.19
N SER A 138 8.90 12.64 2.85
CA SER A 138 10.08 11.87 3.20
C SER A 138 11.27 12.54 2.54
N LEU A 139 12.31 12.85 3.31
CA LEU A 139 13.53 13.54 2.86
C LEU A 139 14.38 12.73 1.85
N HIS A 140 13.83 11.68 1.29
CA HIS A 140 14.50 10.82 0.33
C HIS A 140 14.04 11.15 -1.08
N THR A 141 14.87 11.91 -1.74
CA THR A 141 14.92 12.31 -3.15
C THR A 141 14.38 13.72 -3.45
N GLU A 142 15.31 14.63 -3.65
CA GLU A 142 15.09 15.98 -4.18
C GLU A 142 14.45 16.01 -5.60
N GLU A 143 14.17 14.87 -6.21
CA GLU A 143 13.80 14.79 -7.62
C GLU A 143 12.32 14.55 -7.94
N LYS A 144 11.48 14.21 -6.97
CA LYS A 144 10.03 14.09 -7.23
C LYS A 144 9.21 14.73 -6.12
N ARG A 145 8.64 15.89 -6.41
CA ARG A 145 7.49 16.43 -5.65
C ARG A 145 6.32 15.48 -5.84
N THR A 146 6.15 14.55 -4.93
CA THR A 146 4.96 13.70 -4.90
C THR A 146 3.84 14.50 -4.26
N GLU A 147 2.70 14.60 -4.93
CA GLU A 147 1.51 15.19 -4.31
C GLU A 147 0.97 14.28 -3.21
N PRO A 148 0.49 14.85 -2.08
CA PRO A 148 -0.09 14.03 -1.03
C PRO A 148 -1.36 13.35 -1.53
N ILE A 149 -1.53 12.07 -1.24
CA ILE A 149 -2.76 11.32 -1.55
C ILE A 149 -3.95 11.78 -0.69
N GLY A 150 -3.69 12.49 0.39
CA GLY A 150 -4.69 13.01 1.29
C GLY A 150 -4.12 13.69 2.51
N TYR A 151 -5.02 14.10 3.39
CA TYR A 151 -4.67 14.80 4.62
C TYR A 151 -5.38 14.19 5.82
N VAL A 152 -4.64 14.00 6.91
CA VAL A 152 -5.18 13.61 8.21
C VAL A 152 -5.49 14.88 9.01
N PRO A 153 -6.77 15.15 9.34
CA PRO A 153 -7.12 16.28 10.18
C PRO A 153 -6.59 16.07 11.59
N GLN A 154 -5.84 17.03 12.08
CA GLN A 154 -5.25 17.01 13.42
C GLN A 154 -6.04 17.87 14.39
N THR A 155 -5.97 17.52 15.66
CA THR A 155 -6.62 18.25 16.75
C THR A 155 -5.75 18.19 18.01
N ILE A 156 -6.11 18.97 19.03
CA ILE A 156 -5.47 18.92 20.34
C ILE A 156 -6.42 18.21 21.29
N VAL A 157 -5.91 17.22 22.01
CA VAL A 157 -6.67 16.46 22.99
C VAL A 157 -5.97 16.40 24.33
N ALA A 158 -6.76 16.21 25.39
CA ALA A 158 -6.29 15.91 26.73
C ALA A 158 -7.36 15.11 27.47
N SER A 159 -7.02 14.44 28.58
CA SER A 159 -8.06 13.84 29.43
C SER A 159 -8.84 14.93 30.17
N PRO A 160 -10.15 14.72 30.44
CA PRO A 160 -10.94 15.63 31.27
C PRO A 160 -10.32 15.89 32.64
N ARG A 161 -9.76 14.83 33.25
CA ARG A 161 -9.09 14.91 34.54
C ARG A 161 -7.91 15.89 34.49
N TYR A 162 -7.03 15.77 33.49
CA TYR A 162 -5.91 16.67 33.34
C TYR A 162 -6.34 18.15 33.20
N LEU A 163 -7.41 18.39 32.40
CA LEU A 163 -7.95 19.75 32.21
C LEU A 163 -8.60 20.33 33.48
N THR A 164 -9.16 19.46 34.33
CA THR A 164 -9.73 19.88 35.63
C THR A 164 -8.61 20.22 36.63
N ASP A 165 -7.56 19.41 36.67
CA ASP A 165 -6.44 19.59 37.60
C ASP A 165 -5.49 20.76 37.19
N SER A 166 -5.49 21.10 35.90
CA SER A 166 -4.69 22.22 35.35
C SER A 166 -5.58 23.44 35.06
N PHE A 167 -5.99 23.61 33.84
CA PHE A 167 -7.02 24.53 33.35
C PHE A 167 -7.29 24.23 31.88
N VAL A 168 -8.36 24.78 31.32
CA VAL A 168 -8.66 24.62 29.89
C VAL A 168 -7.97 25.76 29.12
N PRO A 169 -7.06 25.46 28.16
CA PRO A 169 -6.44 26.51 27.35
C PRO A 169 -7.48 27.29 26.55
N ALA A 170 -7.43 28.62 26.62
CA ALA A 170 -8.31 29.51 25.88
C ALA A 170 -7.69 29.95 24.53
N GLY A 171 -6.39 29.78 24.38
CA GLY A 171 -5.69 30.16 23.14
C GLY A 171 -4.32 29.52 23.01
N PRO A 172 -3.62 29.77 21.88
CA PRO A 172 -2.31 29.16 21.60
C PRO A 172 -1.24 29.47 22.67
N ALA A 173 -1.27 30.65 23.27
CA ALA A 173 -0.32 31.03 24.30
C ALA A 173 -0.45 30.19 25.59
N ASP A 174 -1.66 29.73 25.90
CA ASP A 174 -1.90 28.92 27.08
C ASP A 174 -1.32 27.50 26.94
N LEU A 175 -1.21 26.99 25.71
CA LEU A 175 -0.67 25.67 25.49
C LEU A 175 0.78 25.55 25.96
N ALA A 176 1.53 26.62 25.90
CA ALA A 176 2.91 26.69 26.40
C ALA A 176 3.02 26.50 27.93
N ARG A 177 1.90 26.59 28.66
CA ARG A 177 1.85 26.42 30.12
C ARG A 177 1.42 25.00 30.55
N HIS A 178 1.10 24.15 29.59
CA HIS A 178 0.68 22.78 29.82
C HIS A 178 1.79 21.77 29.58
N ALA A 179 1.83 20.70 30.36
CA ALA A 179 2.60 19.53 30.01
C ALA A 179 2.20 19.03 28.63
N GLN A 180 3.15 18.80 27.77
CA GLN A 180 2.91 18.44 26.37
C GLN A 180 3.38 17.01 26.07
N ILE A 181 2.57 16.29 25.33
CA ILE A 181 2.93 15.03 24.69
C ILE A 181 3.26 15.37 23.24
N ARG A 182 4.48 15.05 22.80
CA ARG A 182 4.97 15.39 21.45
C ARG A 182 5.22 14.13 20.65
N LEU A 183 4.75 14.14 19.43
CA LEU A 183 5.06 13.09 18.47
C LEU A 183 6.38 13.42 17.77
N HIS A 184 7.34 12.52 17.83
CA HIS A 184 8.65 12.70 17.22
C HIS A 184 8.54 13.03 15.73
N GLY A 185 9.27 14.04 15.26
CA GLY A 185 9.25 14.48 13.87
C GLY A 185 7.91 15.09 13.40
N SER A 186 6.96 15.33 14.30
CA SER A 186 5.75 16.05 13.95
C SER A 186 6.04 17.52 13.68
N ARG A 187 5.41 18.04 12.62
CA ARG A 187 5.48 19.46 12.24
C ARG A 187 4.19 20.20 12.60
N PHE A 188 3.58 19.86 13.73
CA PHE A 188 2.37 20.58 14.16
C PHE A 188 2.70 22.07 14.36
N PRO A 189 2.07 23.00 13.63
CA PRO A 189 2.49 24.38 13.55
C PRO A 189 2.49 25.11 14.91
N GLY A 190 3.53 25.92 15.14
CA GLY A 190 3.52 26.95 16.17
C GLY A 190 3.88 26.49 17.58
N ARG A 191 4.68 25.40 17.79
CA ARG A 191 4.77 24.85 19.14
C ARG A 191 6.16 24.37 19.55
N GLU A 192 7.01 25.31 19.79
CA GLU A 192 8.16 25.07 20.66
C GLU A 192 7.67 24.97 22.11
N VAL A 193 8.12 23.94 22.84
CA VAL A 193 7.87 23.85 24.26
C VAL A 193 8.80 24.85 24.93
N PRO A 194 8.28 25.83 25.69
CA PRO A 194 9.12 26.73 26.45
C PRO A 194 9.99 25.96 27.46
N ASP A 195 11.16 26.52 27.78
CA ASP A 195 11.99 25.99 28.84
C ASP A 195 11.22 25.88 30.16
N GLY A 196 11.37 24.74 30.84
CA GLY A 196 10.72 24.48 32.12
C GLY A 196 9.32 23.82 32.03
N VAL A 197 8.77 23.62 30.84
CA VAL A 197 7.53 22.87 30.66
C VAL A 197 7.86 21.39 30.48
N SER A 198 7.14 20.53 31.20
CA SER A 198 7.25 19.08 31.06
C SER A 198 6.83 18.66 29.64
N ALA A 199 7.69 17.93 28.96
CA ALA A 199 7.37 17.36 27.66
C ALA A 199 7.73 15.87 27.61
N LEU A 200 6.78 15.06 27.15
CA LEU A 200 6.99 13.66 26.82
C LEU A 200 7.08 13.55 25.30
N THR A 201 8.11 12.90 24.78
CA THR A 201 8.20 12.60 23.35
C THR A 201 7.91 11.14 23.12
N VAL A 202 7.05 10.88 22.16
CA VAL A 202 6.65 9.53 21.73
C VAL A 202 6.95 9.34 20.24
N ASP A 203 7.16 8.12 19.84
CA ASP A 203 7.52 7.81 18.46
C ASP A 203 6.29 7.50 17.60
N ASP A 204 5.15 7.14 18.21
CA ASP A 204 3.93 6.81 17.49
C ASP A 204 2.69 7.54 18.01
N MET A 205 1.72 7.70 17.11
CA MET A 205 0.47 8.43 17.34
C MET A 205 -0.40 7.77 18.42
N ASP A 206 -0.47 6.45 18.43
CA ASP A 206 -1.37 5.72 19.34
C ASP A 206 -0.84 5.79 20.78
N ALA A 207 0.49 5.71 20.99
CA ALA A 207 1.12 5.93 22.28
C ALA A 207 0.87 7.36 22.81
N GLY A 208 0.94 8.37 21.94
CA GLY A 208 0.62 9.75 22.29
C GLY A 208 -0.82 9.92 22.79
N MET A 209 -1.77 9.28 22.13
CA MET A 209 -3.17 9.29 22.55
C MET A 209 -3.38 8.58 23.90
N ASP A 210 -2.77 7.41 24.08
CA ASP A 210 -2.89 6.66 25.33
C ASP A 210 -2.33 7.44 26.52
N LEU A 211 -1.20 8.14 26.36
CA LEU A 211 -0.66 9.04 27.40
C LEU A 211 -1.60 10.22 27.70
N ALA A 212 -2.25 10.78 26.67
CA ALA A 212 -3.23 11.84 26.88
C ALA A 212 -4.44 11.35 27.68
N VAL A 213 -4.94 10.14 27.42
CA VAL A 213 -5.99 9.49 28.22
C VAL A 213 -5.57 9.35 29.68
N GLN A 214 -4.33 8.96 29.93
CA GLN A 214 -3.79 8.81 31.29
C GLN A 214 -3.57 10.14 32.02
N GLY A 215 -3.77 11.29 31.36
CA GLY A 215 -3.62 12.60 31.97
C GLY A 215 -2.19 13.10 32.04
N CYS A 216 -1.29 12.60 31.21
CA CYS A 216 0.10 13.02 31.17
C CYS A 216 0.30 14.43 30.59
N GLY A 217 -0.72 15.01 29.96
CA GLY A 217 -0.64 16.35 29.37
C GLY A 217 -1.63 16.52 28.21
N ILE A 218 -1.43 17.61 27.47
CA ILE A 218 -2.10 17.85 26.19
C ILE A 218 -1.34 17.16 25.07
N PHE A 219 -2.04 16.62 24.08
CA PHE A 219 -1.44 16.02 22.88
C PHE A 219 -1.82 16.84 21.65
N PRO A 220 -0.96 17.76 21.19
CA PRO A 220 -1.14 18.49 19.94
C PRO A 220 -0.85 17.57 18.74
N GLY A 221 -1.69 17.66 17.72
CA GLY A 221 -1.49 16.88 16.50
C GLY A 221 -2.11 15.48 16.53
N ALA A 222 -2.97 15.19 17.50
CA ALA A 222 -3.74 13.95 17.51
C ALA A 222 -4.59 13.80 16.24
N ASP A 223 -4.60 12.62 15.63
CA ASP A 223 -5.51 12.30 14.52
C ASP A 223 -6.96 12.34 15.02
N LYS A 224 -7.74 13.27 14.48
CA LYS A 224 -9.14 13.50 14.88
C LYS A 224 -10.02 12.25 14.71
N ARG A 225 -9.75 11.42 13.71
CA ARG A 225 -10.52 10.19 13.46
C ARG A 225 -10.21 9.13 14.52
N SER A 226 -8.93 8.95 14.81
CA SER A 226 -8.48 7.97 15.81
C SER A 226 -8.81 8.41 17.23
N ALA A 227 -8.90 9.71 17.52
CA ALA A 227 -9.33 10.24 18.78
C ALA A 227 -10.85 10.07 19.05
N LYS A 228 -11.66 9.94 17.97
CA LYS A 228 -13.13 9.91 18.08
C LYS A 228 -13.68 8.89 19.08
N PRO A 229 -13.25 7.62 19.14
CA PRO A 229 -13.76 6.67 20.14
C PRO A 229 -13.53 7.12 21.58
N TYR A 230 -12.37 7.69 21.89
CA TYR A 230 -12.02 8.20 23.20
C TYR A 230 -12.84 9.44 23.59
N LEU A 231 -13.09 10.34 22.61
CA LEU A 231 -13.96 11.50 22.79
C LEU A 231 -15.40 11.07 23.10
N MET A 232 -15.92 10.09 22.36
CA MET A 232 -17.27 9.55 22.57
C MET A 232 -17.40 8.81 23.94
N ALA A 233 -16.33 8.16 24.39
CA ALA A 233 -16.28 7.48 25.69
C ALA A 233 -16.01 8.46 26.87
N GLY A 234 -15.82 9.75 26.61
CA GLY A 234 -15.49 10.75 27.63
C GLY A 234 -14.10 10.58 28.25
N GLN A 235 -13.22 9.81 27.62
CA GLN A 235 -11.85 9.58 28.07
C GLN A 235 -10.91 10.71 27.63
N MET A 236 -11.28 11.41 26.58
CA MET A 236 -10.61 12.62 26.08
C MET A 236 -11.60 13.75 25.90
N SER A 237 -11.08 14.97 25.93
CA SER A 237 -11.76 16.19 25.53
C SER A 237 -10.95 16.90 24.46
N LEU A 238 -11.65 17.58 23.54
CA LEU A 238 -11.01 18.50 22.62
C LEU A 238 -10.56 19.74 23.40
N VAL A 239 -9.34 20.17 23.13
CA VAL A 239 -8.84 21.45 23.60
C VAL A 239 -9.21 22.49 22.54
N PRO A 240 -10.01 23.52 22.86
CA PRO A 240 -10.60 24.46 21.89
C PRO A 240 -9.60 25.54 21.45
N VAL A 241 -8.45 25.12 20.96
CA VAL A 241 -7.40 26.01 20.46
C VAL A 241 -7.14 25.67 19.00
N GLU A 242 -7.49 26.59 18.13
CA GLU A 242 -7.38 26.55 16.66
C GLU A 242 -7.55 25.19 15.99
N GLU A 243 -8.63 25.09 15.23
CA GLU A 243 -8.88 24.00 14.29
C GLU A 243 -8.20 24.31 12.96
N GLY A 244 -7.57 23.30 12.35
CA GLY A 244 -7.18 23.39 10.96
C GLY A 244 -5.84 22.77 10.58
N ALA A 245 -5.06 22.30 11.53
CA ALA A 245 -3.84 21.58 11.20
C ALA A 245 -4.19 20.28 10.47
N ARG A 246 -3.50 20.05 9.36
CA ARG A 246 -3.65 18.85 8.54
C ARG A 246 -2.29 18.27 8.26
N MET A 247 -2.13 17.00 8.51
CA MET A 247 -0.92 16.27 8.20
C MET A 247 -1.05 15.68 6.80
N PRO A 248 -0.19 16.04 5.84
CA PRO A 248 -0.18 15.44 4.52
C PRO A 248 0.27 13.98 4.61
N VAL A 249 -0.36 13.11 3.82
CA VAL A 249 -0.03 11.70 3.71
C VAL A 249 0.35 11.40 2.27
N PHE A 250 1.49 10.72 2.11
CA PHE A 250 2.04 10.31 0.83
C PHE A 250 2.00 8.79 0.72
N PHE A 251 1.82 8.29 -0.49
CA PHE A 251 1.88 6.87 -0.80
C PHE A 251 3.02 6.63 -1.78
N SER A 252 3.79 5.60 -1.53
CA SER A 252 4.75 5.05 -2.48
C SER A 252 4.56 3.54 -2.56
N GLY A 253 4.67 2.97 -3.76
CA GLY A 253 4.60 1.54 -4.00
C GLY A 253 5.82 1.06 -4.79
N SER A 254 6.17 -0.19 -4.67
CA SER A 254 7.27 -0.82 -5.43
C SER A 254 7.07 -0.81 -6.95
N GLY A 255 5.88 -0.39 -7.41
CA GLY A 255 5.53 -0.19 -8.82
C GLY A 255 5.75 1.23 -9.36
N ASP A 256 6.14 2.18 -8.52
CA ASP A 256 6.45 3.57 -8.92
C ASP A 256 7.86 3.75 -9.52
N SER A 257 8.37 2.74 -10.17
CA SER A 257 9.30 2.93 -11.28
C SER A 257 8.54 3.63 -12.41
N PRO A 258 9.08 4.70 -13.05
CA PRO A 258 8.35 5.58 -13.97
C PRO A 258 8.10 4.90 -15.32
N ALA A 259 7.33 3.86 -15.34
CA ALA A 259 7.00 3.12 -16.58
C ALA A 259 5.62 2.46 -16.51
N VAL A 260 4.65 3.15 -15.92
CA VAL A 260 3.23 2.80 -16.18
C VAL A 260 2.47 4.10 -16.37
N THR A 261 2.54 4.60 -17.58
CA THR A 261 1.49 5.39 -18.21
C THR A 261 0.81 4.48 -19.21
#